data_25cc49ae2344d48eca2d124a338a8db8
#
_entry.id   25cc49ae2344d48eca2d124a338a8db8
#
_cell.length_a   1.000
_cell.length_b   1.000
_cell.length_c   1.000
_cell.angle_alpha   90.00
_cell.angle_beta   90.00
_cell.angle_gamma   90.00
#
_symmetry.space_group_name_H-M   'P 1'
#
loop_
_entity.id
_entity.type
_entity.pdbx_description
1 polymer ?
#
loop_
_entity_poly.entity_id
_entity_poly.type
_entity_poly.pdbx_seq_one_letter_code
_entity_poly.pdbx_strand_id
1 'polypeptide(L)'
;MRLSRFHLTLSVLVFSLVLAGPAFAGSVSMTYMGHGSAVAQDHSPYIGYPYYVSINGSSSSMAVMCDSFFNNVSLGQTWTANASPFLQGIASSMFGPSMTLDYKAAGLMFESVLNGTLNSNTAQWAIWGLFSTFSPQPGGGLAYFNANPVFAATEATYLALAASAPNSAFNGLILYTPVGGKPGVGPQEFIGYSAVPEPGSLVLMGTGLIGLAGSLRRKFAKA
;
A
#
# COMPACT_ATOMS: atom_id res chain seq x y z
N MET A 1 46.76 -27.89 -1.77
CA MET A 1 45.37 -28.15 -1.37
C MET A 1 44.73 -26.96 -0.61
N ARG A 2 44.80 -25.71 -1.14
CA ARG A 2 44.27 -24.49 -0.49
C ARG A 2 43.16 -23.77 -1.27
N LEU A 3 42.83 -24.21 -2.48
CA LEU A 3 41.79 -23.56 -3.31
C LEU A 3 40.33 -23.91 -2.92
N SER A 4 40.07 -25.07 -2.31
CA SER A 4 38.71 -25.54 -2.04
C SER A 4 37.96 -24.74 -0.97
N ARG A 5 38.68 -24.10 -0.05
CA ARG A 5 38.06 -23.32 1.05
C ARG A 5 37.58 -21.94 0.61
N PHE A 6 38.21 -21.37 -0.43
CA PHE A 6 37.83 -20.07 -0.95
C PHE A 6 36.54 -20.13 -1.78
N HIS A 7 36.37 -21.22 -2.53
CA HIS A 7 35.15 -21.44 -3.31
C HIS A 7 33.92 -21.72 -2.43
N LEU A 8 34.10 -22.41 -1.29
CA LEU A 8 33.00 -22.69 -0.38
C LEU A 8 32.46 -21.41 0.31
N THR A 9 33.37 -20.50 0.73
CA THR A 9 32.98 -19.23 1.34
C THR A 9 32.31 -18.28 0.36
N LEU A 10 32.79 -18.24 -0.89
CA LEU A 10 32.19 -17.40 -1.92
C LEU A 10 30.79 -17.92 -2.34
N SER A 11 30.61 -19.25 -2.43
CA SER A 11 29.32 -19.86 -2.74
C SER A 11 28.27 -19.63 -1.67
N VAL A 12 28.62 -19.64 -0.39
CA VAL A 12 27.71 -19.32 0.72
C VAL A 12 27.30 -17.85 0.70
N LEU A 13 28.24 -16.94 0.37
CA LEU A 13 27.94 -15.50 0.27
C LEU A 13 26.99 -15.19 -0.90
N VAL A 14 27.20 -15.81 -2.05
CA VAL A 14 26.35 -15.64 -3.24
C VAL A 14 24.97 -16.24 -3.02
N PHE A 15 24.87 -17.39 -2.34
CA PHE A 15 23.59 -18.02 -2.03
C PHE A 15 22.75 -17.22 -1.03
N SER A 16 23.40 -16.51 -0.08
CA SER A 16 22.71 -15.62 0.86
C SER A 16 22.14 -14.35 0.20
N LEU A 17 22.74 -13.87 -0.88
CA LEU A 17 22.25 -12.70 -1.62
C LEU A 17 21.02 -13.01 -2.48
N VAL A 18 20.87 -14.26 -2.92
CA VAL A 18 19.75 -14.67 -3.79
C VAL A 18 18.45 -14.88 -2.99
N LEU A 19 18.54 -15.04 -1.67
CA LEU A 19 17.38 -15.25 -0.80
C LEU A 19 16.70 -13.96 -0.33
N ALA A 20 17.25 -12.78 -0.64
CA ALA A 20 16.57 -11.50 -0.46
C ALA A 20 15.58 -11.26 -1.62
N GLY A 21 14.63 -12.17 -1.78
CA GLY A 21 13.52 -11.98 -2.71
C GLY A 21 12.66 -10.78 -2.29
N PRO A 22 11.95 -10.15 -3.24
CA PRO A 22 11.00 -9.09 -2.91
C PRO A 22 9.99 -9.62 -1.88
N ALA A 23 9.61 -8.77 -0.92
CA ALA A 23 8.56 -9.10 0.04
C ALA A 23 7.30 -9.50 -0.75
N PHE A 24 6.97 -10.78 -0.72
CA PHE A 24 5.84 -11.32 -1.46
C PHE A 24 4.52 -10.79 -0.89
N ALA A 25 3.54 -10.62 -1.78
CA ALA A 25 2.14 -10.44 -1.42
C ALA A 25 1.74 -11.50 -0.38
N GLY A 26 1.26 -11.04 0.76
CA GLY A 26 0.86 -11.89 1.87
C GLY A 26 -0.56 -11.58 2.32
N SER A 27 -1.23 -12.58 2.87
CA SER A 27 -2.49 -12.36 3.56
C SER A 27 -2.24 -11.72 4.91
N VAL A 28 -2.95 -10.63 5.20
CA VAL A 28 -2.86 -9.89 6.48
C VAL A 28 -4.24 -9.76 7.12
N SER A 29 -4.26 -9.72 8.43
CA SER A 29 -5.46 -9.31 9.18
C SER A 29 -5.45 -7.80 9.31
N MET A 30 -6.49 -7.12 8.82
CA MET A 30 -6.68 -5.67 8.98
C MET A 30 -7.79 -5.42 9.99
N THR A 31 -7.58 -4.44 10.87
CA THR A 31 -8.61 -3.97 11.80
C THR A 31 -8.77 -2.47 11.63
N TYR A 32 -10.00 -2.00 11.40
CA TYR A 32 -10.29 -0.57 11.30
C TYR A 32 -10.27 0.07 12.68
N MET A 33 -9.37 1.02 12.88
CA MET A 33 -9.12 1.70 14.16
C MET A 33 -9.77 3.07 14.24
N GLY A 34 -10.37 3.55 13.15
CA GLY A 34 -11.00 4.87 13.07
C GLY A 34 -10.49 5.71 11.90
N HIS A 35 -10.80 6.99 11.95
CA HIS A 35 -10.42 7.95 10.91
C HIS A 35 -9.92 9.24 11.53
N GLY A 36 -9.25 10.08 10.74
CA GLY A 36 -8.88 11.44 11.10
C GLY A 36 -10.08 12.39 11.05
N SER A 37 -9.78 13.66 11.20
CA SER A 37 -10.79 14.74 11.18
C SER A 37 -11.29 15.11 9.78
N ALA A 38 -10.67 14.57 8.72
CA ALA A 38 -11.07 14.85 7.35
C ALA A 38 -12.39 14.15 7.04
N VAL A 39 -13.48 14.89 7.07
CA VAL A 39 -14.82 14.44 6.67
C VAL A 39 -15.10 15.05 5.32
N ALA A 40 -15.28 14.20 4.30
CA ALA A 40 -15.81 14.63 3.02
C ALA A 40 -17.32 14.86 3.21
N GLN A 41 -17.78 16.08 2.98
CA GLN A 41 -19.18 16.45 3.21
C GLN A 41 -19.98 16.44 1.91
N ASP A 42 -20.93 15.56 1.82
CA ASP A 42 -22.23 15.68 1.17
C ASP A 42 -23.28 15.61 2.30
N HIS A 43 -24.55 15.60 2.01
CA HIS A 43 -25.65 15.45 2.98
C HIS A 43 -25.58 14.16 3.86
N SER A 44 -24.49 13.40 3.76
CA SER A 44 -24.15 12.22 4.56
C SER A 44 -22.71 12.34 5.10
N PRO A 45 -22.41 11.77 6.26
CA PRO A 45 -21.06 11.77 6.80
C PRO A 45 -20.18 10.77 6.04
N TYR A 46 -19.64 11.19 4.90
CA TYR A 46 -18.59 10.42 4.25
C TYR A 46 -17.26 10.65 4.95
N ILE A 47 -16.54 9.58 5.13
CA ILE A 47 -15.23 9.59 5.75
C ILE A 47 -14.19 9.43 4.65
N GLY A 48 -13.38 10.46 4.45
CA GLY A 48 -12.22 10.42 3.57
C GLY A 48 -10.92 10.12 4.33
N TYR A 49 -9.81 10.17 3.62
CA TYR A 49 -8.48 10.04 4.19
C TYR A 49 -8.24 11.02 5.36
N PRO A 50 -7.55 10.62 6.43
CA PRO A 50 -6.96 9.29 6.64
C PRO A 50 -7.94 8.30 7.27
N TYR A 51 -7.94 7.04 6.76
CA TYR A 51 -8.42 5.91 7.53
C TYR A 51 -7.25 5.33 8.32
N TYR A 52 -7.49 4.88 9.55
CA TYR A 52 -6.48 4.22 10.35
C TYR A 52 -6.78 2.73 10.46
N VAL A 53 -5.81 1.91 10.12
CA VAL A 53 -5.91 0.45 10.22
C VAL A 53 -4.73 -0.13 10.99
N SER A 54 -4.99 -1.15 11.78
CA SER A 54 -3.98 -2.01 12.39
C SER A 54 -3.76 -3.23 11.50
N ILE A 55 -2.52 -3.65 11.34
CA ILE A 55 -2.15 -4.85 10.57
C ILE A 55 -1.66 -5.93 11.53
N ASN A 56 -2.22 -7.14 11.38
CA ASN A 56 -1.86 -8.34 12.15
C ASN A 56 -1.89 -8.10 13.68
N GLY A 57 -2.86 -7.31 14.16
CA GLY A 57 -3.03 -7.03 15.59
C GLY A 57 -1.95 -6.11 16.17
N SER A 58 -1.19 -5.39 15.34
CA SER A 58 -0.22 -4.39 15.81
C SER A 58 -0.92 -3.34 16.68
N SER A 59 -0.25 -2.88 17.74
CA SER A 59 -0.71 -1.74 18.53
C SER A 59 -0.57 -0.40 17.80
N SER A 60 0.25 -0.36 16.74
CA SER A 60 0.39 0.81 15.88
C SER A 60 -0.61 0.74 14.73
N SER A 61 -1.24 1.87 14.44
CA SER A 61 -2.08 2.02 13.25
C SER A 61 -1.32 2.75 12.15
N MET A 62 -1.70 2.47 10.90
CA MET A 62 -1.21 3.16 9.72
C MET A 62 -2.34 3.90 9.03
N ALA A 63 -2.01 5.04 8.41
CA ALA A 63 -2.95 5.78 7.59
C ALA A 63 -3.03 5.14 6.19
N VAL A 64 -4.26 4.93 5.71
CA VAL A 64 -4.56 4.39 4.38
C VAL A 64 -5.64 5.21 3.70
N MET A 65 -5.71 5.15 2.38
CA MET A 65 -6.71 5.82 1.56
C MET A 65 -7.62 4.78 0.91
N CYS A 66 -8.93 5.01 0.98
CA CYS A 66 -9.94 4.13 0.40
C CYS A 66 -10.12 4.43 -1.09
N ASP A 67 -10.27 3.40 -1.92
CA ASP A 67 -10.59 3.55 -3.34
C ASP A 67 -12.05 3.16 -3.70
N SER A 68 -12.79 2.55 -2.77
CA SER A 68 -14.12 2.01 -3.01
C SER A 68 -15.21 2.80 -2.26
N PHE A 69 -15.95 3.65 -2.97
CA PHE A 69 -16.98 4.52 -2.41
C PHE A 69 -18.15 3.77 -1.74
N PHE A 70 -18.62 2.68 -2.37
CA PHE A 70 -19.79 1.93 -1.89
C PHE A 70 -19.47 0.81 -0.89
N ASN A 71 -18.21 0.56 -0.61
CA ASN A 71 -17.82 -0.38 0.43
C ASN A 71 -17.66 0.35 1.75
N ASN A 72 -17.95 -0.31 2.87
CA ASN A 72 -17.90 0.29 4.19
C ASN A 72 -17.11 -0.58 5.17
N VAL A 73 -16.51 0.08 6.14
CA VAL A 73 -15.90 -0.55 7.32
C VAL A 73 -16.43 0.11 8.59
N SER A 74 -16.57 -0.67 9.65
CA SER A 74 -17.04 -0.18 10.97
C SER A 74 -15.89 -0.22 11.97
N LEU A 75 -15.90 0.70 12.93
CA LEU A 75 -14.89 0.75 13.98
C LEU A 75 -14.74 -0.60 14.69
N GLY A 76 -13.52 -1.10 14.78
CA GLY A 76 -13.19 -2.42 15.34
C GLY A 76 -13.44 -3.59 14.39
N GLN A 77 -14.01 -3.37 13.21
CA GLN A 77 -14.17 -4.44 12.22
C GLN A 77 -12.81 -4.98 11.80
N THR A 78 -12.71 -6.31 11.77
CA THR A 78 -11.53 -7.04 11.33
C THR A 78 -11.86 -7.88 10.11
N TRP A 79 -10.95 -7.90 9.13
CA TRP A 79 -11.07 -8.72 7.92
C TRP A 79 -9.70 -9.17 7.44
N THR A 80 -9.70 -10.15 6.54
CA THR A 80 -8.49 -10.58 5.86
C THR A 80 -8.33 -9.81 4.53
N ALA A 81 -7.14 -9.29 4.28
CA ALA A 81 -6.79 -8.65 3.02
C ALA A 81 -5.51 -9.24 2.43
N ASN A 82 -5.42 -9.24 1.11
CA ASN A 82 -4.17 -9.49 0.41
C ASN A 82 -3.39 -8.18 0.34
N ALA A 83 -2.21 -8.14 0.98
CA ALA A 83 -1.27 -7.04 0.90
C ALA A 83 -0.29 -7.32 -0.24
N SER A 84 -0.31 -6.51 -1.28
CA SER A 84 0.53 -6.70 -2.46
C SER A 84 1.28 -5.41 -2.81
N PRO A 85 2.52 -5.49 -3.30
CA PRO A 85 3.15 -4.34 -3.95
C PRO A 85 2.19 -3.75 -4.97
N PHE A 86 2.03 -2.44 -4.97
CA PHE A 86 0.89 -1.75 -5.58
C PHE A 86 0.60 -2.20 -7.01
N LEU A 87 1.59 -2.10 -7.91
CA LEU A 87 1.39 -2.46 -9.32
C LEU A 87 1.11 -3.96 -9.54
N GLN A 88 1.65 -4.82 -8.67
CA GLN A 88 1.40 -6.26 -8.74
C GLN A 88 0.00 -6.60 -8.22
N GLY A 89 -0.47 -5.87 -7.21
CA GLY A 89 -1.79 -6.04 -6.60
C GLY A 89 -2.94 -5.74 -7.55
N ILE A 90 -2.75 -4.88 -8.55
CA ILE A 90 -3.81 -4.47 -9.49
C ILE A 90 -4.45 -5.68 -10.21
N ALA A 91 -3.65 -6.69 -10.52
CA ALA A 91 -4.16 -7.89 -11.20
C ALA A 91 -5.25 -8.64 -10.40
N SER A 92 -5.21 -8.55 -9.08
CA SER A 92 -6.15 -9.18 -8.14
C SER A 92 -6.92 -8.15 -7.29
N SER A 93 -6.91 -6.91 -7.67
CA SER A 93 -7.59 -5.81 -7.00
C SER A 93 -9.12 -5.91 -7.14
N MET A 94 -9.83 -5.15 -6.33
CA MET A 94 -11.30 -5.14 -6.30
C MET A 94 -11.90 -4.77 -7.66
N PHE A 95 -11.31 -3.82 -8.38
CA PHE A 95 -11.83 -3.36 -9.68
C PHE A 95 -11.12 -4.01 -10.88
N GLY A 96 -10.05 -4.77 -10.63
CA GLY A 96 -9.38 -5.59 -11.63
C GLY A 96 -8.41 -4.85 -12.56
N PRO A 97 -7.71 -5.60 -13.42
CA PRO A 97 -6.62 -5.08 -14.24
C PRO A 97 -7.06 -4.13 -15.37
N SER A 98 -8.36 -4.11 -15.74
CA SER A 98 -8.91 -3.14 -16.69
C SER A 98 -8.80 -1.70 -16.20
N MET A 99 -8.74 -1.50 -14.87
CA MET A 99 -8.61 -0.19 -14.22
C MET A 99 -7.15 0.16 -13.86
N THR A 100 -6.18 -0.42 -14.56
CA THR A 100 -4.74 -0.20 -14.24
C THR A 100 -4.36 1.28 -14.28
N LEU A 101 -4.88 2.05 -15.23
CA LEU A 101 -4.57 3.48 -15.33
C LEU A 101 -5.17 4.25 -14.15
N ASP A 102 -6.39 3.90 -13.75
CA ASP A 102 -7.11 4.51 -12.63
C ASP A 102 -6.40 4.21 -11.30
N TYR A 103 -5.96 2.96 -11.09
CA TYR A 103 -5.12 2.63 -9.93
C TYR A 103 -3.83 3.44 -9.91
N LYS A 104 -3.12 3.56 -11.03
CA LYS A 104 -1.92 4.39 -11.10
C LYS A 104 -2.21 5.85 -10.76
N ALA A 105 -3.32 6.40 -11.26
CA ALA A 105 -3.74 7.76 -10.92
C ALA A 105 -4.04 7.88 -9.41
N ALA A 106 -4.76 6.93 -8.83
CA ALA A 106 -5.05 6.88 -7.39
C ALA A 106 -3.78 6.79 -6.54
N GLY A 107 -2.81 5.97 -6.93
CA GLY A 107 -1.51 5.86 -6.27
C GLY A 107 -0.75 7.20 -6.27
N LEU A 108 -0.70 7.90 -7.40
CA LEU A 108 -0.07 9.23 -7.50
C LEU A 108 -0.81 10.29 -6.68
N MET A 109 -2.15 10.23 -6.60
CA MET A 109 -2.93 11.12 -5.73
C MET A 109 -2.59 10.86 -4.27
N PHE A 110 -2.50 9.61 -3.85
CA PHE A 110 -2.12 9.26 -2.49
C PHE A 110 -0.71 9.76 -2.13
N GLU A 111 0.27 9.56 -3.01
CA GLU A 111 1.62 10.14 -2.87
C GLU A 111 1.56 11.68 -2.71
N SER A 112 0.75 12.34 -3.52
CA SER A 112 0.62 13.80 -3.48
C SER A 112 -0.04 14.29 -2.18
N VAL A 113 -0.94 13.51 -1.60
CA VAL A 113 -1.51 13.79 -0.27
C VAL A 113 -0.43 13.66 0.81
N LEU A 114 0.37 12.60 0.76
CA LEU A 114 1.46 12.38 1.72
C LEU A 114 2.52 13.47 1.67
N ASN A 115 2.80 13.98 0.47
CA ASN A 115 3.75 15.08 0.25
C ASN A 115 3.14 16.47 0.54
N GLY A 116 1.84 16.55 0.87
CA GLY A 116 1.14 17.81 1.15
C GLY A 116 0.87 18.67 -0.11
N THR A 117 1.01 18.11 -1.31
CA THR A 117 0.81 18.84 -2.58
C THR A 117 -0.62 18.72 -3.11
N LEU A 118 -1.41 17.79 -2.59
CA LEU A 118 -2.82 17.62 -2.89
C LEU A 118 -3.64 17.59 -1.59
N ASN A 119 -4.76 18.30 -1.58
CA ASN A 119 -5.70 18.25 -0.46
C ASN A 119 -6.34 16.85 -0.36
N SER A 120 -6.37 16.30 0.85
CA SER A 120 -6.83 14.93 1.08
C SER A 120 -8.31 14.71 0.72
N ASN A 121 -9.18 15.70 0.96
CA ASN A 121 -10.58 15.61 0.58
C ASN A 121 -10.76 15.61 -0.94
N THR A 122 -10.02 16.48 -1.64
CA THR A 122 -10.02 16.52 -3.12
C THR A 122 -9.52 15.19 -3.69
N ALA A 123 -8.42 14.66 -3.17
CA ALA A 123 -7.89 13.37 -3.57
C ALA A 123 -8.89 12.25 -3.36
N GLN A 124 -9.51 12.19 -2.18
CA GLN A 124 -10.44 11.11 -1.85
C GLN A 124 -11.65 11.08 -2.78
N TRP A 125 -12.27 12.25 -3.07
CA TRP A 125 -13.38 12.34 -4.00
C TRP A 125 -12.98 12.02 -5.44
N ALA A 126 -11.82 12.49 -5.88
CA ALA A 126 -11.28 12.16 -7.19
C ALA A 126 -10.99 10.65 -7.33
N ILE A 127 -10.39 10.02 -6.31
CA ILE A 127 -10.15 8.57 -6.32
C ILE A 127 -11.48 7.81 -6.40
N TRP A 128 -12.46 8.19 -5.60
CA TRP A 128 -13.78 7.54 -5.70
C TRP A 128 -14.43 7.71 -7.07
N GLY A 129 -14.25 8.86 -7.72
CA GLY A 129 -14.74 9.10 -9.07
C GLY A 129 -14.13 8.19 -10.12
N LEU A 130 -12.84 7.84 -9.99
CA LEU A 130 -12.17 6.89 -10.88
C LEU A 130 -12.81 5.48 -10.86
N PHE A 131 -13.26 5.02 -9.69
CA PHE A 131 -13.70 3.65 -9.48
C PHE A 131 -15.21 3.48 -9.30
N SER A 132 -15.94 4.58 -9.09
CA SER A 132 -17.35 4.52 -8.72
C SER A 132 -18.24 5.30 -9.67
N THR A 133 -19.35 4.72 -10.04
CA THR A 133 -20.44 5.47 -10.66
C THR A 133 -21.29 6.05 -9.55
N PHE A 134 -21.13 7.33 -9.23
CA PHE A 134 -21.95 8.02 -8.25
C PHE A 134 -23.44 7.99 -8.63
N SER A 135 -24.31 7.92 -7.62
CA SER A 135 -25.75 7.89 -7.78
C SER A 135 -26.37 9.25 -7.43
N PRO A 136 -27.45 9.68 -8.10
CA PRO A 136 -28.21 10.87 -7.73
C PRO A 136 -29.06 10.70 -6.47
N GLN A 137 -29.18 9.47 -5.94
CA GLN A 137 -29.92 9.20 -4.71
C GLN A 137 -29.24 9.87 -3.49
N PRO A 138 -29.98 10.19 -2.43
CA PRO A 138 -29.39 10.68 -1.18
C PRO A 138 -28.29 9.73 -0.71
N GLY A 139 -27.11 10.27 -0.42
CA GLY A 139 -25.94 9.47 -0.06
C GLY A 139 -25.19 8.84 -1.24
N GLY A 140 -25.60 9.08 -2.50
CA GLY A 140 -24.95 8.54 -3.69
C GLY A 140 -23.76 9.37 -4.19
N GLY A 141 -23.48 10.52 -3.60
CA GLY A 141 -22.30 11.34 -3.87
C GLY A 141 -22.36 12.20 -5.14
N LEU A 142 -23.24 11.91 -6.11
CA LEU A 142 -23.23 12.55 -7.44
C LEU A 142 -23.42 14.07 -7.36
N ALA A 143 -24.35 14.54 -6.55
CA ALA A 143 -24.66 15.96 -6.43
C ALA A 143 -23.44 16.73 -5.88
N TYR A 144 -22.78 16.18 -4.86
CA TYR A 144 -21.59 16.79 -4.28
C TYR A 144 -20.40 16.75 -5.24
N PHE A 145 -20.19 15.64 -5.91
CA PHE A 145 -19.12 15.51 -6.91
C PHE A 145 -19.28 16.54 -8.02
N ASN A 146 -20.50 16.66 -8.58
CA ASN A 146 -20.78 17.60 -9.67
C ASN A 146 -20.72 19.07 -9.23
N ALA A 147 -21.06 19.36 -7.97
CA ALA A 147 -20.94 20.72 -7.41
C ALA A 147 -19.48 21.16 -7.19
N ASN A 148 -18.52 20.25 -7.28
CA ASN A 148 -17.12 20.50 -7.02
C ASN A 148 -16.26 20.08 -8.26
N PRO A 149 -16.22 20.90 -9.32
CA PRO A 149 -15.54 20.53 -10.58
C PRO A 149 -14.03 20.25 -10.41
N VAL A 150 -13.45 20.66 -9.28
CA VAL A 150 -12.06 20.34 -8.93
C VAL A 150 -11.81 18.83 -8.84
N PHE A 151 -12.81 18.03 -8.48
CA PHE A 151 -12.64 16.58 -8.38
C PHE A 151 -12.40 15.95 -9.75
N ALA A 152 -13.28 16.22 -10.72
CA ALA A 152 -13.11 15.74 -12.10
C ALA A 152 -11.84 16.32 -12.77
N ALA A 153 -11.49 17.57 -12.49
CA ALA A 153 -10.25 18.16 -12.98
C ALA A 153 -9.02 17.49 -12.40
N THR A 154 -9.08 17.08 -11.13
CA THR A 154 -8.02 16.30 -10.46
C THR A 154 -7.91 14.92 -11.07
N GLU A 155 -9.01 14.21 -11.31
CA GLU A 155 -9.00 12.91 -12.02
C GLU A 155 -8.29 13.03 -13.38
N ALA A 156 -8.72 13.96 -14.21
CA ALA A 156 -8.14 14.16 -15.54
C ALA A 156 -6.63 14.45 -15.49
N THR A 157 -6.21 15.28 -14.52
CA THR A 157 -4.80 15.60 -14.31
C THR A 157 -3.97 14.36 -13.95
N TYR A 158 -4.46 13.58 -12.99
CA TYR A 158 -3.72 12.41 -12.50
C TYR A 158 -3.78 11.21 -13.45
N LEU A 159 -4.84 11.06 -14.23
CA LEU A 159 -4.87 10.10 -15.35
C LEU A 159 -3.80 10.43 -16.41
N ALA A 160 -3.66 11.71 -16.76
CA ALA A 160 -2.62 12.13 -17.68
C ALA A 160 -1.20 11.89 -17.12
N LEU A 161 -0.97 12.17 -15.84
CA LEU A 161 0.29 11.88 -15.17
C LEU A 161 0.56 10.36 -15.10
N ALA A 162 -0.44 9.57 -14.76
CA ALA A 162 -0.35 8.11 -14.64
C ALA A 162 0.01 7.42 -15.95
N ALA A 163 -0.44 7.96 -17.08
CA ALA A 163 -0.14 7.42 -18.41
C ALA A 163 1.37 7.41 -18.73
N SER A 164 2.13 8.35 -18.17
CA SER A 164 3.58 8.49 -18.40
C SER A 164 4.43 8.18 -17.18
N ALA A 165 3.82 7.90 -16.02
CA ALA A 165 4.55 7.67 -14.78
C ALA A 165 5.39 6.39 -14.86
N PRO A 166 6.68 6.44 -14.49
CA PRO A 166 7.52 5.26 -14.39
C PRO A 166 7.04 4.36 -13.25
N ASN A 167 7.28 3.05 -13.36
CA ASN A 167 6.87 2.10 -12.33
C ASN A 167 7.51 2.41 -10.95
N SER A 168 8.67 3.03 -10.93
CA SER A 168 9.34 3.45 -9.70
C SER A 168 8.57 4.51 -8.89
N ALA A 169 7.65 5.24 -9.51
CA ALA A 169 6.78 6.20 -8.83
C ALA A 169 5.82 5.55 -7.82
N PHE A 170 5.65 4.23 -7.89
CA PHE A 170 4.75 3.46 -7.03
C PHE A 170 5.50 2.59 -6.01
N ASN A 171 6.82 2.79 -5.90
CA ASN A 171 7.64 2.03 -4.96
C ASN A 171 7.25 2.36 -3.51
N GLY A 172 7.05 1.33 -2.69
CA GLY A 172 6.63 1.50 -1.30
C GLY A 172 5.11 1.54 -1.11
N LEU A 173 4.32 1.79 -2.16
CA LEU A 173 2.87 1.65 -2.09
C LEU A 173 2.46 0.18 -2.00
N ILE A 174 1.44 -0.07 -1.20
CA ILE A 174 0.79 -1.38 -1.02
C ILE A 174 -0.69 -1.23 -1.33
N LEU A 175 -1.23 -2.19 -2.06
CA LEU A 175 -2.66 -2.36 -2.23
C LEU A 175 -3.14 -3.45 -1.26
N TYR A 176 -4.14 -3.12 -0.45
CA TYR A 176 -4.76 -4.00 0.53
C TYR A 176 -6.16 -4.38 0.03
N THR A 177 -6.24 -5.47 -0.73
CA THR A 177 -7.49 -5.96 -1.31
C THR A 177 -8.18 -6.93 -0.35
N PRO A 178 -9.40 -6.67 0.13
CA PRO A 178 -10.10 -7.60 1.01
C PRO A 178 -10.40 -8.93 0.32
N VAL A 179 -10.15 -10.02 1.02
CA VAL A 179 -10.42 -11.37 0.48
C VAL A 179 -11.92 -11.56 0.28
N GLY A 180 -12.30 -11.85 -0.96
CA GLY A 180 -13.71 -11.98 -1.35
C GLY A 180 -14.48 -10.67 -1.46
N GLY A 181 -13.83 -9.53 -1.25
CA GLY A 181 -14.44 -8.21 -1.47
C GLY A 181 -14.75 -7.96 -2.94
N LYS A 182 -15.83 -7.24 -3.18
CA LYS A 182 -16.29 -6.81 -4.51
C LYS A 182 -16.82 -5.39 -4.40
N PRO A 183 -16.86 -4.63 -5.50
CA PRO A 183 -17.48 -3.31 -5.49
C PRO A 183 -18.87 -3.32 -4.87
N GLY A 184 -19.10 -2.53 -3.83
CA GLY A 184 -20.35 -2.45 -3.08
C GLY A 184 -20.63 -3.61 -2.12
N VAL A 185 -19.73 -4.59 -1.97
CA VAL A 185 -19.94 -5.75 -1.10
C VAL A 185 -18.69 -6.05 -0.27
N GLY A 186 -18.83 -6.03 1.05
CA GLY A 186 -17.75 -6.32 1.99
C GLY A 186 -16.90 -5.09 2.36
N PRO A 187 -15.75 -5.32 3.00
CA PRO A 187 -14.84 -4.25 3.41
C PRO A 187 -14.28 -3.46 2.22
N GLN A 188 -13.78 -2.27 2.50
CA GLN A 188 -13.12 -1.40 1.55
C GLN A 188 -11.76 -1.96 1.13
N GLU A 189 -11.35 -1.67 -0.10
CA GLU A 189 -9.96 -1.78 -0.55
C GLU A 189 -9.21 -0.50 -0.17
N PHE A 190 -7.93 -0.63 0.16
CA PHE A 190 -7.13 0.50 0.61
C PHE A 190 -5.77 0.55 -0.09
N ILE A 191 -5.35 1.79 -0.36
CA ILE A 191 -3.99 2.13 -0.75
C ILE A 191 -3.27 2.62 0.51
N GLY A 192 -2.10 2.05 0.79
CA GLY A 192 -1.26 2.44 1.92
C GLY A 192 0.21 2.37 1.56
N TYR A 193 1.04 2.78 2.51
CA TYR A 193 2.48 2.52 2.42
C TYR A 193 2.78 1.17 3.07
N SER A 194 3.79 0.50 2.55
CA SER A 194 4.45 -0.54 3.31
C SER A 194 4.97 0.11 4.57
N ALA A 195 4.39 -0.23 5.74
CA ALA A 195 5.20 -0.26 6.93
C ALA A 195 6.25 -1.34 6.63
N VAL A 196 7.36 -0.95 6.00
CA VAL A 196 8.47 -1.86 5.77
C VAL A 196 8.83 -2.36 7.17
N PRO A 197 8.55 -3.61 7.53
CA PRO A 197 9.28 -4.22 8.62
C PRO A 197 10.72 -4.04 8.16
N GLU A 198 11.52 -3.32 8.94
CA GLU A 198 12.95 -3.18 8.65
C GLU A 198 13.43 -4.57 8.26
N PRO A 199 13.91 -4.75 7.02
CA PRO A 199 14.01 -6.09 6.46
C PRO A 199 14.81 -6.92 7.44
N GLY A 200 14.52 -8.22 7.54
CA GLY A 200 15.43 -9.17 8.16
C GLY A 200 16.88 -9.04 7.67
N SER A 201 17.15 -8.15 6.71
CA SER A 201 18.44 -7.63 6.32
C SER A 201 19.21 -6.98 7.47
N LEU A 202 18.59 -6.32 8.46
CA LEU A 202 19.29 -5.85 9.65
C LEU A 202 19.65 -7.02 10.58
N VAL A 203 18.74 -8.00 10.71
CA VAL A 203 19.04 -9.23 11.44
C VAL A 203 20.08 -10.05 10.67
N LEU A 204 19.94 -10.13 9.34
CA LEU A 204 20.89 -10.85 8.48
C LEU A 204 22.24 -10.15 8.43
N MET A 205 22.27 -8.82 8.36
CA MET A 205 23.49 -8.02 8.44
C MET A 205 24.13 -8.13 9.83
N GLY A 206 23.34 -8.07 10.91
CA GLY A 206 23.80 -8.27 12.27
C GLY A 206 24.37 -9.67 12.50
N THR A 207 23.68 -10.71 12.07
CA THR A 207 24.17 -12.10 12.16
C THR A 207 25.37 -12.35 11.25
N GLY A 208 25.39 -11.74 10.07
CA GLY A 208 26.53 -11.77 9.15
C GLY A 208 27.80 -11.14 9.75
N LEU A 209 27.68 -9.97 10.38
CA LEU A 209 28.78 -9.28 11.07
C LEU A 209 29.28 -10.08 12.27
N ILE A 210 28.39 -10.70 13.06
CA ILE A 210 28.76 -11.56 14.18
C ILE A 210 29.52 -12.80 13.67
N GLY A 211 29.05 -13.41 12.59
CA GLY A 211 29.73 -14.53 11.93
C GLY A 211 31.12 -14.18 11.42
N LEU A 212 31.26 -12.97 10.83
CA LEU A 212 32.53 -12.46 10.33
C LEU A 212 33.51 -12.19 11.49
N ALA A 213 33.04 -11.53 12.53
CA ALA A 213 33.86 -11.25 13.74
C ALA A 213 34.31 -12.55 14.41
N GLY A 214 33.45 -13.56 14.50
CA GLY A 214 33.79 -14.89 15.02
C GLY A 214 34.85 -15.61 14.19
N SER A 215 34.79 -15.49 12.87
CA SER A 215 35.75 -16.09 11.94
C SER A 215 37.15 -15.42 12.02
N LEU A 216 37.17 -14.09 12.14
CA LEU A 216 38.39 -13.30 12.30
C LEU A 216 39.06 -13.61 13.63
N ARG A 217 38.32 -13.63 14.74
CA ARG A 217 38.84 -13.99 16.08
C ARG A 217 39.53 -15.35 16.09
N ARG A 218 38.96 -16.37 15.39
CA ARG A 218 39.59 -17.69 15.27
C ARG A 218 40.89 -17.68 14.46
N LYS A 219 41.04 -16.78 13.51
CA LYS A 219 42.29 -16.62 12.75
C LYS A 219 43.41 -16.00 13.60
N PHE A 220 43.09 -14.96 14.35
CA PHE A 220 44.09 -14.24 15.20
C PHE A 220 44.42 -15.00 16.46
N ALA A 221 43.55 -15.87 16.97
CA ALA A 221 43.85 -16.71 18.15
C ALA A 221 44.76 -17.92 17.86
N LYS A 222 45.12 -18.16 16.57
CA LYS A 222 45.98 -19.26 16.13
C LYS A 222 47.32 -18.79 15.56
N ALA A 223 47.58 -17.48 15.58
CA ALA A 223 48.86 -16.84 15.23
C ALA A 223 49.59 -16.46 16.51
#